data_190dc5ca866bac41c1d4d75bee60d704
#
_entry.id   190dc5ca866bac41c1d4d75bee60d704
#
_cell.length_a   1.000
_cell.length_b   1.000
_cell.length_c   1.000
_cell.angle_alpha   90.00
_cell.angle_beta   90.00
_cell.angle_gamma   90.00
#
_symmetry.space_group_name_H-M   'P 1'
#
loop_
_entity.id
_entity.type
_entity.pdbx_description
1 polymer ?
#
loop_
_entity_poly.entity_id
_entity_poly.type
_entity_poly.pdbx_seq_one_letter_code
_entity_poly.pdbx_strand_id
1 'polypeptide(L)'
;MRRLHVALAVDDLDATIHDYSERLGPEPVAVVVGKYALWRTPEVNLSVNCDVAAGERLRHLGFEDDAVSTKSESRDVNGLLWESFSPHWQDEGINRVYGPIS
;
A
#
# COMPACT_ATOMS: atom_id res chain seq x y z
N MET A 1 -12.29 -7.82 10.55
CA MET A 1 -10.92 -7.49 10.94
C MET A 1 -10.44 -6.30 10.13
N ARG A 2 -9.70 -5.43 10.75
CA ARG A 2 -9.25 -4.18 10.13
C ARG A 2 -7.74 -4.04 10.30
N ARG A 3 -7.03 -3.64 9.22
CA ARG A 3 -5.60 -3.34 9.27
C ARG A 3 -5.38 -1.87 8.95
N LEU A 4 -4.46 -1.23 9.64
CA LEU A 4 -4.05 0.12 9.27
C LEU A 4 -3.36 0.06 7.90
N HIS A 5 -3.80 0.91 6.99
CA HIS A 5 -3.21 1.05 5.66
C HIS A 5 -2.31 2.29 5.62
N VAL A 6 -1.07 2.10 5.16
CA VAL A 6 -0.10 3.17 4.96
C VAL A 6 0.40 3.09 3.53
N ALA A 7 0.32 4.19 2.79
CA ALA A 7 0.79 4.27 1.41
C ALA A 7 1.94 5.26 1.31
N LEU A 8 3.07 4.79 0.81
CA LEU A 8 4.30 5.58 0.66
C LEU A 8 4.73 5.64 -0.80
N ALA A 9 5.38 6.75 -1.18
CA ALA A 9 6.13 6.85 -2.42
C ALA A 9 7.61 6.85 -2.09
N VAL A 10 8.42 6.12 -2.87
CA VAL A 10 9.87 6.00 -2.65
C VAL A 10 10.62 6.13 -3.98
N ASP A 11 11.90 6.44 -3.90
CA ASP A 11 12.76 6.57 -5.08
C ASP A 11 13.32 5.23 -5.54
N ASP A 12 13.72 4.38 -4.59
CA ASP A 12 14.40 3.11 -4.86
C ASP A 12 13.58 1.98 -4.26
N LEU A 13 12.78 1.34 -5.11
CA LEU A 13 11.88 0.29 -4.66
C LEU A 13 12.63 -0.96 -4.22
N ASP A 14 13.68 -1.37 -4.95
CA ASP A 14 14.43 -2.57 -4.60
C ASP A 14 15.10 -2.45 -3.25
N ALA A 15 15.74 -1.32 -2.97
CA ALA A 15 16.34 -1.05 -1.67
C ALA A 15 15.28 -1.01 -0.57
N THR A 16 14.11 -0.44 -0.87
CA THR A 16 12.99 -0.37 0.07
C THR A 16 12.46 -1.77 0.40
N ILE A 17 12.29 -2.62 -0.62
CA ILE A 17 11.83 -3.99 -0.41
C ILE A 17 12.80 -4.75 0.50
N HIS A 18 14.09 -4.62 0.25
CA HIS A 18 15.11 -5.28 1.07
C HIS A 18 15.04 -4.81 2.53
N ASP A 19 15.05 -3.50 2.74
CA ASP A 19 15.05 -2.91 4.08
C ASP A 19 13.75 -3.22 4.84
N TYR A 20 12.61 -3.03 4.18
CA TYR A 20 11.31 -3.20 4.84
C TYR A 20 10.98 -4.67 5.10
N SER A 21 11.42 -5.59 4.26
CA SER A 21 11.25 -7.02 4.52
C SER A 21 12.01 -7.44 5.77
N GLU A 22 13.20 -6.88 6.00
CA GLU A 22 13.94 -7.15 7.24
C GLU A 22 13.23 -6.55 8.47
N ARG A 23 12.72 -5.32 8.35
CA ARG A 23 12.07 -4.64 9.48
C ARG A 23 10.73 -5.24 9.83
N LEU A 24 9.93 -5.62 8.83
CA LEU A 24 8.59 -6.16 9.05
C LEU A 24 8.59 -7.67 9.31
N GLY A 25 9.61 -8.37 8.84
CA GLY A 25 9.75 -9.81 8.97
C GLY A 25 9.43 -10.56 7.67
N PRO A 26 8.21 -10.48 7.13
CA PRO A 26 7.90 -11.20 5.89
C PRO A 26 8.30 -10.43 4.64
N GLU A 27 8.42 -11.16 3.55
CA GLU A 27 8.52 -10.59 2.22
C GLU A 27 7.17 -9.98 1.81
N PRO A 28 7.15 -9.05 0.83
CA PRO A 28 5.88 -8.51 0.34
C PRO A 28 5.02 -9.61 -0.27
N VAL A 29 3.70 -9.47 -0.11
CA VAL A 29 2.72 -10.41 -0.67
C VAL A 29 2.45 -10.13 -2.15
N ALA A 30 2.79 -8.94 -2.63
CA ALA A 30 2.65 -8.58 -4.04
C ALA A 30 3.79 -7.66 -4.43
N VAL A 31 4.38 -7.90 -5.59
CA VAL A 31 5.44 -7.06 -6.16
C VAL A 31 5.17 -6.87 -7.65
N VAL A 32 5.20 -5.62 -8.09
CA VAL A 32 5.28 -5.29 -9.52
C VAL A 32 6.65 -4.66 -9.71
N VAL A 33 7.53 -5.37 -10.39
CA VAL A 33 8.96 -5.03 -10.50
C VAL A 33 9.16 -3.58 -10.94
N GLY A 34 9.92 -2.84 -10.13
CA GLY A 34 10.24 -1.44 -10.39
C GLY A 34 9.12 -0.44 -10.14
N LYS A 35 7.92 -0.90 -9.72
CA LYS A 35 6.75 -0.02 -9.62
C LYS A 35 6.06 -0.05 -8.28
N TYR A 36 5.87 -1.23 -7.68
CA TYR A 36 4.97 -1.36 -6.53
C TYR A 36 5.30 -2.57 -5.67
N ALA A 37 5.11 -2.45 -4.36
CA ALA A 37 5.19 -3.57 -3.42
C ALA A 37 4.14 -3.41 -2.33
N LEU A 38 3.60 -4.54 -1.85
CA LEU A 38 2.57 -4.57 -0.82
C LEU A 38 2.93 -5.58 0.25
N TRP A 39 2.91 -5.15 1.50
CA TRP A 39 2.98 -6.02 2.67
C TRP A 39 1.62 -6.06 3.36
N ARG A 40 1.14 -7.25 3.65
CA ARG A 40 -0.02 -7.48 4.52
C ARG A 40 0.42 -8.33 5.69
N THR A 41 0.60 -7.71 6.84
CA THR A 41 0.86 -8.41 8.08
C THR A 41 -0.42 -8.44 8.90
N PRO A 42 -0.49 -9.15 10.04
CA PRO A 42 -1.67 -9.08 10.89
C PRO A 42 -2.00 -7.66 11.37
N GLU A 43 -1.02 -6.77 11.37
CA GLU A 43 -1.15 -5.44 11.97
C GLU A 43 -1.27 -4.31 10.94
N VAL A 44 -0.66 -4.47 9.76
CA VAL A 44 -0.55 -3.37 8.81
C VAL A 44 -0.72 -3.84 7.37
N ASN A 45 -1.31 -2.96 6.58
CA ASN A 45 -1.31 -3.04 5.11
C ASN A 45 -0.45 -1.89 4.63
N LEU A 46 0.77 -2.19 4.20
CA LEU A 46 1.74 -1.19 3.75
C LEU A 46 1.94 -1.32 2.24
N SER A 47 1.60 -0.28 1.50
CA SER A 47 1.85 -0.22 0.07
C SER A 47 2.93 0.82 -0.23
N VAL A 48 3.80 0.49 -1.17
CA VAL A 48 4.91 1.35 -1.56
C VAL A 48 4.92 1.42 -3.08
N ASN A 49 4.89 2.61 -3.64
CA ASN A 49 5.07 2.77 -5.08
C ASN A 49 6.35 3.56 -5.37
N CYS A 50 6.96 3.25 -6.51
CA CYS A 50 8.14 3.97 -6.98
C CYS A 50 7.69 5.23 -7.71
N ASP A 51 8.08 6.38 -7.20
CA ASP A 51 7.79 7.67 -7.83
C ASP A 51 8.99 8.58 -7.63
N VAL A 52 9.91 8.51 -8.58
CA VAL A 52 11.20 9.22 -8.52
C VAL A 52 10.99 10.74 -8.44
N ALA A 53 9.96 11.24 -9.10
CA ALA A 53 9.66 12.66 -9.13
C ALA A 53 9.11 13.18 -7.80
N ALA A 54 8.40 12.33 -7.07
CA ALA A 54 7.80 12.69 -5.78
C ALA A 54 8.77 12.56 -4.61
N GLY A 55 9.79 11.70 -4.72
CA GLY A 55 10.69 11.38 -3.62
C GLY A 55 9.99 10.54 -2.55
N GLU A 56 10.59 10.45 -1.38
CA GLU A 56 10.00 9.71 -0.26
C GLU A 56 8.91 10.54 0.40
N ARG A 57 7.71 10.00 0.49
CA ARG A 57 6.62 10.70 1.16
C ARG A 57 5.46 9.77 1.51
N LEU A 58 4.72 10.18 2.53
CA LEU A 58 3.44 9.56 2.87
C LEU A 58 2.41 10.05 1.84
N ARG A 59 1.71 9.09 1.19
CA ARG A 59 0.67 9.42 0.22
C ARG A 59 -0.70 9.50 0.87
N HIS A 60 -1.07 8.49 1.65
CA HIS A 60 -2.34 8.46 2.38
C HIS A 60 -2.31 7.41 3.48
N LEU A 61 -3.28 7.50 4.37
CA LEU A 61 -3.58 6.48 5.38
C LEU A 61 -4.95 5.88 5.10
N GLY A 62 -5.34 4.89 5.86
CA GLY A 62 -6.67 4.30 5.74
C GLY A 62 -6.79 2.99 6.49
N PHE A 63 -7.77 2.20 6.08
CA PHE A 63 -7.99 0.87 6.64
C PHE A 63 -8.33 -0.13 5.53
N GLU A 64 -7.70 -1.28 5.60
CA GLU A 64 -8.13 -2.47 4.89
C GLU A 64 -9.12 -3.18 5.80
N ASP A 65 -10.36 -3.35 5.35
CA ASP A 65 -11.45 -3.90 6.16
C ASP A 65 -12.27 -4.88 5.35
N ASP A 66 -12.32 -6.13 5.79
CA ASP A 66 -13.05 -7.21 5.11
C ASP A 66 -14.54 -6.93 5.02
N ALA A 67 -15.09 -6.14 5.95
CA ALA A 67 -16.52 -5.85 6.02
C ALA A 67 -16.96 -4.73 5.09
N VAL A 68 -16.01 -4.02 4.46
CA VAL A 68 -16.32 -2.92 3.55
C VAL A 68 -16.69 -3.45 2.17
N SER A 69 -17.83 -3.03 1.65
CA SER A 69 -18.30 -3.47 0.33
C SER A 69 -17.87 -2.52 -0.80
N THR A 70 -17.64 -1.25 -0.48
CA THR A 70 -17.21 -0.24 -1.45
C THR A 70 -16.11 0.61 -0.86
N LYS A 71 -15.17 1.02 -1.71
CA LYS A 71 -14.10 1.93 -1.30
C LYS A 71 -14.68 3.29 -0.97
N SER A 72 -14.18 3.91 0.09
CA SER A 72 -14.54 5.29 0.47
C SER A 72 -13.30 6.10 0.78
N GLU A 73 -13.44 7.43 0.71
CA GLU A 73 -12.35 8.37 0.95
C GLU A 73 -12.86 9.55 1.77
N SER A 74 -11.98 10.10 2.61
CA SER A 74 -12.25 11.33 3.34
C SER A 74 -10.93 12.06 3.60
N ARG A 75 -11.01 13.35 3.91
CA ARG A 75 -9.86 14.14 4.32
C ARG A 75 -9.97 14.44 5.81
N ASP A 76 -8.84 14.34 6.51
CA ASP A 76 -8.81 14.66 7.93
C ASP A 76 -8.58 16.16 8.15
N VAL A 77 -8.49 16.56 9.42
CA VAL A 77 -8.29 17.94 9.83
C VAL A 77 -6.97 18.54 9.29
N ASN A 78 -6.01 17.70 8.94
CA ASN A 78 -4.71 18.11 8.39
C ASN A 78 -4.67 18.06 6.87
N GLY A 79 -5.78 17.71 6.22
CA GLY A 79 -5.85 17.58 4.77
C GLY A 79 -5.34 16.27 4.21
N LEU A 80 -4.94 15.32 5.07
CA LEU A 80 -4.44 14.03 4.62
C LEU A 80 -5.60 13.13 4.20
N LEU A 81 -5.42 12.46 3.07
CA LEU A 81 -6.42 11.53 2.54
C LEU A 81 -6.44 10.24 3.38
N TRP A 82 -7.64 9.79 3.71
CA TRP A 82 -7.90 8.50 4.34
C TRP A 82 -8.80 7.67 3.44
N GLU A 83 -8.41 6.42 3.21
CA GLU A 83 -9.17 5.47 2.41
C GLU A 83 -9.68 4.31 3.26
N SER A 84 -10.80 3.74 2.86
CA SER A 84 -11.30 2.49 3.44
C SER A 84 -11.68 1.57 2.29
N PHE A 85 -11.17 0.33 2.31
CA PHE A 85 -11.35 -0.61 1.20
C PHE A 85 -11.22 -2.06 1.68
N SER A 86 -11.70 -3.00 0.86
CA SER A 86 -11.50 -4.42 1.11
C SER A 86 -10.20 -4.91 0.47
N PRO A 87 -9.63 -6.02 0.96
CA PRO A 87 -8.47 -6.63 0.30
C PRO A 87 -8.73 -6.95 -1.18
N HIS A 88 -9.93 -7.42 -1.48
CA HIS A 88 -10.33 -7.74 -2.85
C HIS A 88 -10.29 -6.51 -3.76
N TRP A 89 -10.83 -5.38 -3.29
CA TRP A 89 -10.79 -4.12 -4.04
C TRP A 89 -9.35 -3.70 -4.32
N GLN A 90 -8.47 -3.84 -3.33
CA GLN A 90 -7.07 -3.47 -3.48
C GLN A 90 -6.37 -4.34 -4.53
N ASP A 91 -6.57 -5.66 -4.47
CA ASP A 91 -5.95 -6.59 -5.41
C ASP A 91 -6.41 -6.33 -6.85
N GLU A 92 -7.70 -6.08 -7.05
CA GLU A 92 -8.22 -5.72 -8.36
C GLU A 92 -7.60 -4.41 -8.87
N GLY A 93 -7.45 -3.43 -7.99
CA GLY A 93 -6.84 -2.14 -8.32
C GLY A 93 -5.38 -2.29 -8.75
N ILE A 94 -4.61 -3.11 -8.04
CA ILE A 94 -3.21 -3.38 -8.38
C ILE A 94 -3.13 -4.03 -9.76
N ASN A 95 -3.94 -5.06 -10.02
CA ASN A 95 -3.96 -5.74 -11.31
C ASN A 95 -4.33 -4.77 -12.44
N ARG A 96 -5.29 -3.89 -12.21
CA ARG A 96 -5.77 -2.94 -13.22
C ARG A 96 -4.70 -1.88 -13.55
N VAL A 97 -4.00 -1.38 -12.53
CA VAL A 97 -3.03 -0.28 -12.70
C VAL A 97 -1.67 -0.80 -13.15
N TYR A 98 -1.20 -1.89 -12.58
CA TYR A 98 0.16 -2.39 -12.78
C TYR A 98 0.25 -3.69 -13.58
N GLY A 99 -0.88 -4.36 -13.81
CA GLY A 99 -0.91 -5.69 -14.40
C GLY A 99 -0.91 -6.79 -13.34
N PRO A 100 -0.83 -8.06 -13.77
CA PRO A 100 -0.93 -9.20 -12.86
C PRO A 100 0.11 -9.14 -11.72
N ILE A 101 -0.32 -9.50 -10.52
CA ILE A 101 0.55 -9.62 -9.35
C ILE A 101 1.43 -10.87 -9.54
N SER A 102 2.72 -10.72 -9.30
CA SER A 102 3.66 -11.83 -9.38
C SER A 102 4.11 -12.33 -8.01
#